data_0231bd408216965dc06c1873e8e9b3ec
#
_entry.id   0231bd408216965dc06c1873e8e9b3ec
#
_cell.length_a   1.000
_cell.length_b   1.000
_cell.length_c   1.000
_cell.angle_alpha   90.00
_cell.angle_beta   90.00
_cell.angle_gamma   90.00
#
_symmetry.space_group_name_H-M   'P 1'
#
loop_
_entity.id
_entity.type
_entity.pdbx_description
1 polymer ?
#
loop_
_entity_poly.entity_id
_entity_poly.type
_entity_poly.pdbx_seq_one_letter_code
_entity_poly.pdbx_strand_id
1 'polypeptide(L)'
;DAVFHLVTAAKGAEEFYTTANNSARTETVEEAAALDDKLISAWTGHPHLRVIDNTLTFEDKMKKLIAEIASFLGEPEPYEIERKYLIEYPDIRWLESNPACQRIEIIQTYLNSAAGEEVRVRQRGIDGNYIYYQTIKRKVSDMKRVEIERRLSQAEYLKLLMLADTTKRQIRKTRYCLTYENQYFEIDVYPFWSDKAIAEIEMSDEHTEIVFPKQIKVIKEVTDDDSFRNASLAQIKE
;
A
#
# COMPACT_ATOMS: atom_id res chain seq x y z
N ASP A 1 -1.03 13.82 3.57
CA ASP A 1 -1.59 13.26 4.81
C ASP A 1 -1.23 11.78 4.89
N ALA A 2 -0.95 11.26 6.10
CA ALA A 2 -0.67 9.86 6.38
C ALA A 2 -1.46 9.39 7.60
N VAL A 3 -1.66 8.10 7.71
CA VAL A 3 -2.31 7.43 8.85
C VAL A 3 -1.33 6.41 9.43
N PHE A 4 -0.96 6.61 10.68
CA PHE A 4 -0.15 5.66 11.46
C PHE A 4 -1.05 5.01 12.50
N HIS A 5 -1.48 3.78 12.23
CA HIS A 5 -2.33 3.02 13.12
C HIS A 5 -1.48 2.20 14.10
N LEU A 6 -1.49 2.58 15.37
CA LEU A 6 -0.83 1.81 16.42
C LEU A 6 -1.83 0.80 16.96
N VAL A 7 -1.58 -0.48 16.71
CA VAL A 7 -2.43 -1.58 17.23
C VAL A 7 -2.51 -1.51 18.73
N THR A 8 -3.72 -1.67 19.30
CA THR A 8 -3.95 -1.65 20.74
C THR A 8 -3.16 -2.75 21.46
N ALA A 9 -2.74 -2.49 22.71
CA ALA A 9 -2.11 -3.52 23.54
C ALA A 9 -3.04 -4.73 23.78
N ALA A 10 -4.36 -4.57 23.64
CA ALA A 10 -5.32 -5.66 23.71
C ALA A 10 -5.17 -6.73 22.61
N LYS A 11 -4.23 -6.54 21.67
CA LYS A 11 -3.92 -7.48 20.58
C LYS A 11 -2.41 -7.73 20.56
N GLY A 12 -1.97 -8.85 21.11
CA GLY A 12 -0.57 -9.29 21.11
C GLY A 12 0.33 -8.66 22.17
N ALA A 13 -0.25 -7.92 23.12
CA ALA A 13 0.44 -7.36 24.29
C ALA A 13 -0.54 -7.22 25.49
N GLU A 14 -1.47 -8.16 25.63
CA GLU A 14 -2.61 -8.13 26.53
C GLU A 14 -2.19 -7.94 27.99
N GLU A 15 -1.02 -8.44 28.37
CA GLU A 15 -0.44 -8.26 29.71
C GLU A 15 -0.20 -6.79 30.10
N PHE A 16 -0.06 -5.91 29.11
CA PHE A 16 0.13 -4.47 29.28
C PHE A 16 -1.18 -3.68 29.14
N TYR A 17 -2.28 -4.33 28.76
CA TYR A 17 -3.57 -3.67 28.67
C TYR A 17 -4.16 -3.47 30.08
N THR A 18 -4.46 -2.24 30.43
CA THR A 18 -5.08 -1.92 31.74
C THR A 18 -6.03 -0.72 31.62
N THR A 19 -7.11 -0.76 32.36
CA THR A 19 -8.03 0.36 32.55
C THR A 19 -7.67 1.22 33.78
N ALA A 20 -6.75 0.74 34.63
CA ALA A 20 -6.45 1.38 35.91
C ALA A 20 -5.70 2.71 35.81
N ASN A 21 -4.97 2.94 34.69
CA ASN A 21 -4.15 4.13 34.47
C ASN A 21 -4.86 5.24 33.67
N ASN A 22 -6.09 5.00 33.23
CA ASN A 22 -6.86 5.97 32.45
C ASN A 22 -8.36 5.77 32.69
N SER A 23 -8.98 6.70 33.40
CA SER A 23 -10.42 6.66 33.77
C SER A 23 -11.36 6.76 32.52
N ALA A 24 -10.86 7.22 31.39
CA ALA A 24 -11.63 7.25 30.15
C ALA A 24 -11.62 5.90 29.40
N ARG A 25 -10.79 4.94 29.82
CA ARG A 25 -10.73 3.61 29.24
C ARG A 25 -11.67 2.69 30.00
N THR A 26 -12.74 2.28 29.36
CA THR A 26 -13.80 1.45 29.93
C THR A 26 -13.93 0.08 29.25
N GLU A 27 -13.31 -0.08 28.09
CA GLU A 27 -13.40 -1.26 27.25
C GLU A 27 -12.67 -2.45 27.89
N THR A 28 -13.25 -3.64 27.80
CA THR A 28 -12.55 -4.90 28.06
C THR A 28 -11.46 -5.14 26.98
N VAL A 29 -10.62 -6.15 27.19
CA VAL A 29 -9.60 -6.54 26.20
C VAL A 29 -10.26 -6.86 24.85
N GLU A 30 -11.35 -7.62 24.86
CA GLU A 30 -12.09 -8.04 23.66
C GLU A 30 -12.77 -6.85 22.98
N GLU A 31 -13.36 -5.94 23.75
CA GLU A 31 -14.00 -4.74 23.21
C GLU A 31 -12.97 -3.80 22.59
N ALA A 32 -11.82 -3.63 23.23
CA ALA A 32 -10.72 -2.81 22.71
C ALA A 32 -10.13 -3.40 21.43
N ALA A 33 -9.96 -4.72 21.36
CA ALA A 33 -9.52 -5.41 20.14
C ALA A 33 -10.53 -5.23 18.99
N ALA A 34 -11.83 -5.37 19.27
CA ALA A 34 -12.89 -5.19 18.26
C ALA A 34 -12.99 -3.73 17.78
N LEU A 35 -12.74 -2.76 18.66
CA LEU A 35 -12.71 -1.34 18.30
C LEU A 35 -11.49 -1.03 17.42
N ASP A 36 -10.33 -1.60 17.72
CA ASP A 36 -9.12 -1.48 16.93
C ASP A 36 -9.33 -1.99 15.48
N ASP A 37 -10.00 -3.16 15.33
CA ASP A 37 -10.35 -3.71 14.02
C ASP A 37 -11.27 -2.77 13.21
N LYS A 38 -12.22 -2.12 13.88
CA LYS A 38 -13.09 -1.12 13.22
C LYS A 38 -12.30 0.11 12.79
N LEU A 39 -11.36 0.57 13.62
CA LEU A 39 -10.53 1.74 13.30
C LEU A 39 -9.61 1.45 12.12
N ILE A 40 -8.93 0.32 12.10
CA ILE A 40 -8.06 -0.04 10.97
C ILE A 40 -8.87 -0.23 9.68
N SER A 41 -10.06 -0.84 9.76
CA SER A 41 -10.96 -1.01 8.62
C SER A 41 -11.43 0.33 8.05
N ALA A 42 -11.65 1.33 8.89
CA ALA A 42 -12.06 2.67 8.47
C ALA A 42 -10.96 3.41 7.68
N TRP A 43 -9.69 3.06 7.92
CA TRP A 43 -8.54 3.65 7.22
C TRP A 43 -8.00 2.77 6.10
N THR A 44 -8.47 1.52 5.98
CA THR A 44 -8.09 0.63 4.88
C THR A 44 -8.43 1.27 3.54
N GLY A 45 -7.46 1.26 2.62
CA GLY A 45 -7.57 1.99 1.35
C GLY A 45 -6.96 3.39 1.35
N HIS A 46 -6.55 3.93 2.52
CA HIS A 46 -5.76 5.16 2.55
C HIS A 46 -4.38 4.93 1.91
N PRO A 47 -3.89 5.82 1.00
CA PRO A 47 -2.65 5.59 0.26
C PRO A 47 -1.40 5.47 1.14
N HIS A 48 -1.42 6.08 2.31
CA HIS A 48 -0.30 6.11 3.25
C HIS A 48 -0.75 5.57 4.62
N LEU A 49 -1.45 4.42 4.62
CA LEU A 49 -1.73 3.69 5.85
C LEU A 49 -0.51 2.87 6.24
N ARG A 50 -0.05 3.05 7.48
CA ARG A 50 1.00 2.26 8.12
C ARG A 50 0.46 1.66 9.40
N VAL A 51 0.58 0.33 9.54
CA VAL A 51 0.13 -0.41 10.72
C VAL A 51 1.34 -0.77 11.57
N ILE A 52 1.33 -0.35 12.83
CA ILE A 52 2.40 -0.58 13.80
C ILE A 52 1.87 -1.53 14.88
N ASP A 53 2.24 -2.79 14.79
CA ASP A 53 1.75 -3.86 15.63
C ASP A 53 2.52 -4.00 16.97
N ASN A 54 2.22 -5.07 17.74
CA ASN A 54 2.81 -5.38 19.03
C ASN A 54 3.79 -6.56 18.96
N THR A 55 4.36 -6.88 17.80
CA THR A 55 5.34 -7.98 17.65
C THR A 55 6.68 -7.67 18.31
N LEU A 56 6.94 -6.41 18.60
CA LEU A 56 8.15 -5.90 19.23
C LEU A 56 7.87 -5.36 20.64
N THR A 57 8.93 -5.04 21.40
CA THR A 57 8.79 -4.32 22.66
C THR A 57 8.16 -2.94 22.43
N PHE A 58 7.56 -2.36 23.47
CA PHE A 58 6.97 -1.02 23.37
C PHE A 58 7.98 0.04 22.91
N GLU A 59 9.22 -0.06 23.39
CA GLU A 59 10.29 0.87 22.99
C GLU A 59 10.60 0.74 21.49
N ASP A 60 10.72 -0.48 20.98
CA ASP A 60 11.01 -0.73 19.57
C ASP A 60 9.80 -0.40 18.69
N LYS A 61 8.58 -0.62 19.18
CA LYS A 61 7.35 -0.14 18.54
C LYS A 61 7.36 1.38 18.36
N MET A 62 7.80 2.13 19.37
CA MET A 62 7.92 3.60 19.27
C MET A 62 9.03 4.03 18.34
N LYS A 63 10.17 3.32 18.31
CA LYS A 63 11.25 3.56 17.34
C LYS A 63 10.74 3.33 15.91
N LYS A 64 9.99 2.23 15.68
CA LYS A 64 9.37 1.91 14.40
C LYS A 64 8.42 3.03 13.96
N LEU A 65 7.54 3.51 14.85
CA LEU A 65 6.65 4.64 14.55
C LEU A 65 7.42 5.89 14.12
N ILE A 66 8.49 6.24 14.85
CA ILE A 66 9.31 7.40 14.53
C ILE A 66 9.99 7.23 13.15
N ALA A 67 10.50 6.04 12.86
CA ALA A 67 11.12 5.72 11.57
C ALA A 67 10.12 5.84 10.41
N GLU A 68 8.90 5.33 10.58
CA GLU A 68 7.83 5.44 9.58
C GLU A 68 7.42 6.91 9.33
N ILE A 69 7.33 7.72 10.40
CA ILE A 69 7.05 9.16 10.28
C ILE A 69 8.20 9.86 9.56
N ALA A 70 9.46 9.57 9.93
CA ALA A 70 10.63 10.16 9.31
C ALA A 70 10.71 9.80 7.81
N SER A 71 10.47 8.53 7.47
CA SER A 71 10.37 8.05 6.09
C SER A 71 9.29 8.79 5.30
N PHE A 72 8.09 8.94 5.86
CA PHE A 72 7.01 9.70 5.23
C PHE A 72 7.36 11.17 5.00
N LEU A 73 8.14 11.78 5.90
CA LEU A 73 8.63 13.16 5.77
C LEU A 73 9.84 13.29 4.83
N GLY A 74 10.38 12.16 4.35
CA GLY A 74 11.54 12.14 3.46
C GLY A 74 12.90 12.21 4.18
N GLU A 75 12.95 11.84 5.46
CA GLU A 75 14.19 11.86 6.26
C GLU A 75 14.40 10.55 7.06
N PRO A 76 15.57 9.94 6.98
CA PRO A 76 16.56 10.02 5.89
C PRO A 76 15.91 9.49 4.60
N GLU A 77 16.44 9.70 3.40
CA GLU A 77 15.80 9.32 2.11
C GLU A 77 14.86 8.11 2.20
N PRO A 78 13.54 8.25 1.84
CA PRO A 78 12.56 7.20 2.07
C PRO A 78 12.88 5.95 1.23
N TYR A 79 13.28 4.89 1.88
CA TYR A 79 13.40 3.59 1.24
C TYR A 79 12.06 2.86 1.37
N GLU A 80 11.44 2.53 0.26
CA GLU A 80 10.34 1.59 0.24
C GLU A 80 10.90 0.16 0.24
N ILE A 81 10.54 -0.62 1.27
CA ILE A 81 10.75 -2.06 1.29
C ILE A 81 9.42 -2.69 0.88
N GLU A 82 9.32 -3.06 -0.38
CA GLU A 82 8.12 -3.67 -0.95
C GLU A 82 8.43 -5.10 -1.39
N ARG A 83 7.58 -6.05 -1.00
CA ARG A 83 7.60 -7.39 -1.60
C ARG A 83 6.40 -7.60 -2.48
N LYS A 84 6.63 -8.22 -3.62
CA LYS A 84 5.65 -8.42 -4.67
C LYS A 84 5.49 -9.90 -5.00
N TYR A 85 4.24 -10.33 -5.07
CA TYR A 85 3.88 -11.72 -5.30
C TYR A 85 2.94 -11.86 -6.49
N LEU A 86 3.24 -12.80 -7.36
CA LEU A 86 2.28 -13.31 -8.32
C LEU A 86 1.35 -14.27 -7.59
N ILE A 87 0.06 -14.02 -7.68
CA ILE A 87 -0.99 -14.84 -7.05
C ILE A 87 -1.95 -15.39 -8.12
N GLU A 88 -2.66 -16.49 -7.81
CA GLU A 88 -3.81 -16.90 -8.61
C GLU A 88 -4.86 -15.78 -8.61
N TYR A 89 -5.73 -15.75 -9.63
CA TYR A 89 -6.81 -14.77 -9.68
C TYR A 89 -7.66 -14.87 -8.41
N PRO A 90 -7.78 -13.79 -7.62
CA PRO A 90 -8.39 -13.87 -6.30
C PRO A 90 -9.91 -14.05 -6.39
N ASP A 91 -10.51 -14.61 -5.34
CA ASP A 91 -11.95 -14.62 -5.18
C ASP A 91 -12.45 -13.19 -4.89
N ILE A 92 -12.94 -12.53 -5.93
CA ILE A 92 -13.43 -11.15 -5.87
C ILE A 92 -14.61 -11.02 -4.91
N ARG A 93 -15.50 -12.04 -4.83
CA ARG A 93 -16.66 -11.99 -3.94
C ARG A 93 -16.22 -12.00 -2.47
N TRP A 94 -15.22 -12.81 -2.17
CA TRP A 94 -14.63 -12.83 -0.83
C TRP A 94 -13.98 -11.48 -0.48
N LEU A 95 -13.20 -10.89 -1.38
CA LEU A 95 -12.58 -9.58 -1.17
C LEU A 95 -13.64 -8.49 -0.95
N GLU A 96 -14.67 -8.43 -1.78
CA GLU A 96 -15.73 -7.42 -1.71
C GLU A 96 -16.65 -7.60 -0.49
N SER A 97 -16.79 -8.81 0.04
CA SER A 97 -17.56 -9.08 1.25
C SER A 97 -16.78 -8.90 2.55
N ASN A 98 -15.45 -8.75 2.46
CA ASN A 98 -14.59 -8.61 3.63
C ASN A 98 -14.61 -7.16 4.14
N PRO A 99 -15.05 -6.90 5.40
CA PRO A 99 -15.09 -5.55 5.95
C PRO A 99 -13.71 -4.88 6.09
N ALA A 100 -12.63 -5.67 6.13
CA ALA A 100 -11.26 -5.18 6.17
C ALA A 100 -10.65 -5.00 4.76
N CYS A 101 -11.48 -5.03 3.71
CA CYS A 101 -11.05 -4.85 2.33
C CYS A 101 -11.77 -3.66 1.69
N GLN A 102 -11.02 -2.82 0.98
CA GLN A 102 -11.55 -1.70 0.20
C GLN A 102 -11.14 -1.82 -1.26
N ARG A 103 -12.13 -1.71 -2.16
CA ARG A 103 -11.91 -1.68 -3.61
C ARG A 103 -11.56 -0.26 -4.06
N ILE A 104 -10.54 -0.13 -4.89
CA ILE A 104 -10.09 1.15 -5.44
C ILE A 104 -9.78 0.97 -6.93
N GLU A 105 -10.23 1.89 -7.76
CA GLU A 105 -9.88 1.97 -9.17
C GLU A 105 -8.63 2.84 -9.35
N ILE A 106 -7.68 2.35 -10.13
CA ILE A 106 -6.44 3.05 -10.42
C ILE A 106 -6.25 3.14 -11.93
N ILE A 107 -6.02 4.36 -12.40
CA ILE A 107 -5.58 4.64 -13.76
C ILE A 107 -4.23 5.34 -13.66
N GLN A 108 -3.21 4.76 -14.28
CA GLN A 108 -1.84 5.25 -14.24
C GLN A 108 -1.34 5.51 -15.65
N THR A 109 -0.81 6.69 -15.90
CA THR A 109 -0.25 7.12 -17.19
C THR A 109 1.20 7.52 -16.98
N TYR A 110 2.09 6.92 -17.75
CA TYR A 110 3.51 7.32 -17.80
C TYR A 110 3.66 8.56 -18.66
N LEU A 111 4.55 9.46 -18.25
CA LEU A 111 4.85 10.70 -18.95
C LEU A 111 6.23 10.62 -19.60
N ASN A 112 6.43 11.42 -20.65
CA ASN A 112 7.77 11.64 -21.17
C ASN A 112 8.66 12.23 -20.08
N SER A 113 9.82 11.65 -19.86
CA SER A 113 10.77 12.03 -18.81
C SER A 113 12.21 11.97 -19.29
N ALA A 114 13.11 12.61 -18.56
CA ALA A 114 14.54 12.53 -18.84
C ALA A 114 15.09 11.11 -18.61
N ALA A 115 16.24 10.82 -19.20
CA ALA A 115 16.91 9.54 -18.99
C ALA A 115 17.23 9.34 -17.49
N GLY A 116 16.90 8.16 -16.96
CA GLY A 116 17.10 7.84 -15.55
C GLY A 116 15.97 8.30 -14.63
N GLU A 117 14.96 8.97 -15.17
CA GLU A 117 13.73 9.32 -14.44
C GLU A 117 12.53 8.52 -14.96
N GLU A 118 11.65 8.09 -14.06
CA GLU A 118 10.33 7.60 -14.39
C GLU A 118 9.31 8.56 -13.79
N VAL A 119 8.49 9.16 -14.64
CA VAL A 119 7.43 10.07 -14.23
C VAL A 119 6.08 9.48 -14.59
N ARG A 120 5.17 9.44 -13.64
CA ARG A 120 3.80 8.98 -13.85
C ARG A 120 2.80 9.88 -13.18
N VAL A 121 1.60 9.94 -13.73
CA VAL A 121 0.43 10.49 -13.04
C VAL A 121 -0.56 9.38 -12.79
N ARG A 122 -1.25 9.45 -11.66
CA ARG A 122 -2.17 8.44 -11.19
C ARG A 122 -3.49 9.09 -10.77
N GLN A 123 -4.59 8.57 -11.28
CA GLN A 123 -5.93 8.78 -10.77
C GLN A 123 -6.29 7.58 -9.90
N ARG A 124 -6.76 7.82 -8.69
CA ARG A 124 -7.10 6.80 -7.72
C ARG A 124 -8.43 7.16 -7.05
N GLY A 125 -9.33 6.21 -6.90
CA GLY A 125 -10.61 6.43 -6.22
C GLY A 125 -11.66 5.40 -6.60
N ILE A 126 -12.92 5.69 -6.31
CA ILE A 126 -14.08 4.86 -6.62
C ILE A 126 -15.29 5.75 -6.92
N ASP A 127 -16.15 5.30 -7.82
CA ASP A 127 -17.47 5.89 -8.11
C ASP A 127 -17.46 7.39 -8.37
N GLY A 128 -16.46 7.86 -9.13
CA GLY A 128 -16.34 9.27 -9.51
C GLY A 128 -15.59 10.15 -8.50
N ASN A 129 -15.30 9.64 -7.32
CA ASN A 129 -14.53 10.34 -6.29
C ASN A 129 -13.05 9.99 -6.43
N TYR A 130 -12.29 10.81 -7.14
CA TYR A 130 -10.90 10.55 -7.45
C TYR A 130 -9.94 11.55 -6.83
N ILE A 131 -8.77 11.04 -6.43
CA ILE A 131 -7.60 11.82 -6.02
C ILE A 131 -6.52 11.59 -7.07
N TYR A 132 -5.72 12.62 -7.31
CA TYR A 132 -4.71 12.62 -8.37
C TYR A 132 -3.33 12.81 -7.77
N TYR A 133 -2.36 12.05 -8.28
CA TYR A 133 -0.96 12.10 -7.84
C TYR A 133 -0.03 12.15 -9.03
N GLN A 134 1.11 12.82 -8.84
CA GLN A 134 2.28 12.69 -9.69
C GLN A 134 3.37 12.01 -8.88
N THR A 135 3.97 10.98 -9.44
CA THR A 135 5.11 10.29 -8.87
C THR A 135 6.31 10.46 -9.79
N ILE A 136 7.44 10.83 -9.22
CA ILE A 136 8.74 10.93 -9.90
C ILE A 136 9.68 9.96 -9.22
N LYS A 137 10.16 8.94 -9.95
CA LYS A 137 11.19 8.02 -9.49
C LYS A 137 12.50 8.35 -10.17
N ARG A 138 13.55 8.58 -9.37
CA ARG A 138 14.91 8.84 -9.85
C ARG A 138 15.84 7.75 -9.39
N LYS A 139 16.60 7.19 -10.32
CA LYS A 139 17.68 6.27 -9.96
C LYS A 139 18.87 7.07 -9.43
N VAL A 140 19.26 6.83 -8.18
CA VAL A 140 20.43 7.45 -7.55
C VAL A 140 21.65 6.53 -7.66
N SER A 141 21.45 5.21 -7.53
CA SER A 141 22.44 4.15 -7.76
C SER A 141 21.72 2.88 -8.20
N ASP A 142 22.47 1.79 -8.45
CA ASP A 142 21.86 0.51 -8.84
C ASP A 142 20.89 -0.03 -7.78
N MET A 143 21.11 0.32 -6.51
CA MET A 143 20.30 -0.12 -5.36
C MET A 143 19.47 0.99 -4.72
N LYS A 144 19.58 2.25 -5.18
CA LYS A 144 18.89 3.38 -4.55
C LYS A 144 18.03 4.14 -5.56
N ARG A 145 16.77 4.29 -5.22
CA ARG A 145 15.81 5.13 -5.96
C ARG A 145 15.15 6.11 -4.98
N VAL A 146 15.02 7.34 -5.40
CA VAL A 146 14.23 8.35 -4.68
C VAL A 146 12.86 8.40 -5.34
N GLU A 147 11.80 8.24 -4.57
CA GLU A 147 10.43 8.43 -5.01
C GLU A 147 9.87 9.71 -4.39
N ILE A 148 9.41 10.62 -5.24
CA ILE A 148 8.73 11.84 -4.83
C ILE A 148 7.31 11.76 -5.32
N GLU A 149 6.34 11.74 -4.40
CA GLU A 149 4.93 11.79 -4.74
C GLU A 149 4.35 13.13 -4.30
N ARG A 150 3.53 13.75 -5.16
CA ARG A 150 2.75 14.94 -4.82
C ARG A 150 1.31 14.82 -5.26
N ARG A 151 0.40 15.31 -4.44
CA ARG A 151 -1.00 15.42 -4.78
C ARG A 151 -1.22 16.51 -5.85
N LEU A 152 -2.12 16.24 -6.79
CA LEU A 152 -2.50 17.14 -7.87
C LEU A 152 -3.96 17.57 -7.72
N SER A 153 -4.29 18.74 -8.21
CA SER A 153 -5.66 19.07 -8.59
C SER A 153 -6.05 18.32 -9.86
N GLN A 154 -7.35 18.17 -10.11
CA GLN A 154 -7.86 17.58 -11.35
C GLN A 154 -7.34 18.33 -12.59
N ALA A 155 -7.28 19.67 -12.54
CA ALA A 155 -6.81 20.49 -13.64
C ALA A 155 -5.32 20.24 -13.95
N GLU A 156 -4.47 20.14 -12.93
CA GLU A 156 -3.05 19.78 -13.11
C GLU A 156 -2.89 18.36 -13.69
N TYR A 157 -3.67 17.38 -13.20
CA TYR A 157 -3.68 16.03 -13.72
C TYR A 157 -4.02 16.01 -15.20
N LEU A 158 -5.12 16.66 -15.62
CA LEU A 158 -5.53 16.71 -17.03
C LEU A 158 -4.47 17.39 -17.89
N LYS A 159 -3.82 18.45 -17.39
CA LYS A 159 -2.73 19.13 -18.10
C LYS A 159 -1.51 18.21 -18.28
N LEU A 160 -1.15 17.46 -17.25
CA LEU A 160 -0.02 16.52 -17.33
C LEU A 160 -0.27 15.33 -18.25
N LEU A 161 -1.52 14.89 -18.42
CA LEU A 161 -1.87 13.83 -19.39
C LEU A 161 -1.51 14.20 -20.83
N MET A 162 -1.39 15.50 -21.17
CA MET A 162 -0.92 15.95 -22.49
C MET A 162 0.55 15.58 -22.76
N LEU A 163 1.31 15.23 -21.71
CA LEU A 163 2.71 14.82 -21.79
C LEU A 163 2.87 13.28 -21.73
N ALA A 164 1.81 12.53 -21.97
CA ALA A 164 1.83 11.08 -21.92
C ALA A 164 2.87 10.49 -22.88
N ASP A 165 3.60 9.49 -22.41
CA ASP A 165 4.52 8.70 -23.21
C ASP A 165 3.70 7.78 -24.14
N THR A 166 3.71 8.09 -25.42
CA THR A 166 2.91 7.37 -26.44
C THR A 166 3.44 5.96 -26.73
N THR A 167 4.63 5.60 -26.25
CA THR A 167 5.18 4.24 -26.35
C THR A 167 4.68 3.31 -25.26
N LYS A 168 3.94 3.86 -24.30
CA LYS A 168 3.38 3.12 -23.17
C LYS A 168 1.86 3.23 -23.16
N ARG A 169 1.21 2.10 -22.96
CA ARG A 169 -0.23 2.08 -22.68
C ARG A 169 -0.53 2.55 -21.26
N GLN A 170 -1.69 3.11 -21.09
CA GLN A 170 -2.22 3.42 -19.78
C GLN A 170 -2.47 2.11 -18.99
N ILE A 171 -2.01 2.03 -17.76
CA ILE A 171 -2.31 0.94 -16.85
C ILE A 171 -3.61 1.24 -16.13
N ARG A 172 -4.59 0.35 -16.31
CA ARG A 172 -5.84 0.33 -15.55
C ARG A 172 -5.83 -0.91 -14.69
N LYS A 173 -6.15 -0.75 -13.41
CA LYS A 173 -6.27 -1.85 -12.48
C LYS A 173 -7.31 -1.57 -11.41
N THR A 174 -7.93 -2.63 -10.91
CA THR A 174 -8.68 -2.58 -9.67
C THR A 174 -7.77 -3.06 -8.56
N ARG A 175 -7.58 -2.24 -7.54
CA ARG A 175 -6.80 -2.56 -6.34
C ARG A 175 -7.75 -2.90 -5.21
N TYR A 176 -7.56 -4.06 -4.62
CA TYR A 176 -8.19 -4.45 -3.37
C TYR A 176 -7.19 -4.27 -2.24
N CYS A 177 -7.44 -3.27 -1.41
CA CYS A 177 -6.64 -2.96 -0.23
C CYS A 177 -7.17 -3.80 0.93
N LEU A 178 -6.41 -4.75 1.40
CA LEU A 178 -6.83 -5.71 2.43
C LEU A 178 -5.93 -5.59 3.66
N THR A 179 -6.52 -5.41 4.82
CA THR A 179 -5.81 -5.56 6.10
C THR A 179 -6.06 -6.97 6.65
N TYR A 180 -4.99 -7.72 6.88
CA TYR A 180 -5.04 -9.07 7.45
C TYR A 180 -3.84 -9.30 8.37
N GLU A 181 -4.06 -9.80 9.59
CA GLU A 181 -3.02 -10.01 10.62
C GLU A 181 -2.11 -8.79 10.80
N ASN A 182 -2.72 -7.60 10.91
CA ASN A 182 -2.04 -6.29 10.99
C ASN A 182 -1.12 -5.94 9.80
N GLN A 183 -1.18 -6.70 8.72
CA GLN A 183 -0.45 -6.44 7.49
C GLN A 183 -1.39 -5.82 6.45
N TYR A 184 -0.85 -4.92 5.64
CA TYR A 184 -1.61 -4.21 4.62
C TYR A 184 -1.20 -4.70 3.24
N PHE A 185 -2.13 -5.38 2.58
CA PHE A 185 -1.95 -5.94 1.25
C PHE A 185 -2.62 -5.06 0.20
N GLU A 186 -1.95 -4.86 -0.91
CA GLU A 186 -2.48 -4.25 -2.11
C GLU A 186 -2.58 -5.30 -3.22
N ILE A 187 -3.79 -5.78 -3.50
CA ILE A 187 -4.04 -6.82 -4.49
C ILE A 187 -4.50 -6.17 -5.78
N ASP A 188 -3.65 -6.17 -6.79
CA ASP A 188 -3.85 -5.54 -8.08
C ASP A 188 -4.38 -6.51 -9.13
N VAL A 189 -5.61 -6.31 -9.54
CA VAL A 189 -6.28 -7.05 -10.62
C VAL A 189 -6.26 -6.22 -11.90
N TYR A 190 -5.69 -6.80 -12.95
CA TYR A 190 -5.53 -6.16 -14.25
C TYR A 190 -6.54 -6.71 -15.25
N PRO A 191 -7.19 -5.88 -16.08
CA PRO A 191 -8.21 -6.34 -17.04
C PRO A 191 -7.67 -7.24 -18.16
N PHE A 192 -6.34 -7.29 -18.34
CA PHE A 192 -5.68 -8.14 -19.33
C PHE A 192 -5.23 -9.49 -18.79
N TRP A 193 -5.46 -9.78 -17.50
CA TRP A 193 -5.23 -11.09 -16.88
C TRP A 193 -6.54 -11.65 -16.32
N SER A 194 -6.80 -12.92 -16.59
CA SER A 194 -7.99 -13.64 -16.12
C SER A 194 -7.65 -14.77 -15.14
N ASP A 195 -6.37 -15.11 -15.01
CA ASP A 195 -5.88 -16.27 -14.26
C ASP A 195 -4.98 -15.90 -13.08
N LYS A 196 -4.55 -14.65 -12.99
CA LYS A 196 -3.58 -14.18 -12.01
C LYS A 196 -3.77 -12.72 -11.64
N ALA A 197 -3.14 -12.34 -10.53
CA ALA A 197 -3.05 -10.96 -10.04
C ALA A 197 -1.69 -10.72 -9.36
N ILE A 198 -1.44 -9.48 -8.94
CA ILE A 198 -0.26 -9.12 -8.15
C ILE A 198 -0.74 -8.77 -6.74
N ALA A 199 -0.07 -9.30 -5.73
CA ALA A 199 -0.18 -8.84 -4.35
C ALA A 199 1.11 -8.11 -3.98
N GLU A 200 0.99 -6.88 -3.52
CA GLU A 200 2.07 -6.03 -3.03
C GLU A 200 1.89 -5.84 -1.53
N ILE A 201 2.97 -5.86 -0.78
CA ILE A 201 3.01 -5.54 0.63
C ILE A 201 4.22 -4.67 0.92
N GLU A 202 3.98 -3.50 1.50
CA GLU A 202 5.02 -2.60 1.95
C GLU A 202 5.34 -2.90 3.41
N MET A 203 6.61 -2.97 3.74
CA MET A 203 7.12 -3.34 5.05
C MET A 203 8.13 -2.34 5.55
N SER A 204 8.29 -2.25 6.87
CA SER A 204 9.32 -1.45 7.51
C SER A 204 10.64 -2.22 7.68
N ASP A 205 10.62 -3.55 7.54
CA ASP A 205 11.77 -4.44 7.72
C ASP A 205 11.71 -5.58 6.70
N GLU A 206 12.80 -5.82 5.99
CA GLU A 206 12.95 -6.88 4.99
C GLU A 206 12.77 -8.30 5.53
N HIS A 207 12.96 -8.49 6.86
CA HIS A 207 12.82 -9.78 7.54
C HIS A 207 11.41 -10.03 8.08
N THR A 208 10.48 -9.11 7.88
CA THR A 208 9.09 -9.30 8.32
C THR A 208 8.48 -10.53 7.67
N GLU A 209 7.97 -11.47 8.49
CA GLU A 209 7.23 -12.62 8.00
C GLU A 209 5.88 -12.17 7.43
N ILE A 210 5.54 -12.63 6.22
CA ILE A 210 4.28 -12.30 5.55
C ILE A 210 3.31 -13.45 5.74
N VAL A 211 2.15 -13.13 6.33
CA VAL A 211 1.07 -14.09 6.59
C VAL A 211 -0.08 -13.85 5.60
N PHE A 212 -0.15 -14.68 4.56
CA PHE A 212 -1.23 -14.57 3.59
C PHE A 212 -2.55 -15.17 4.10
N PRO A 213 -3.70 -14.52 3.80
CA PRO A 213 -5.00 -15.16 3.97
C PRO A 213 -5.07 -16.48 3.19
N LYS A 214 -5.74 -17.48 3.73
CA LYS A 214 -5.92 -18.80 3.07
C LYS A 214 -6.58 -18.72 1.68
N GLN A 215 -7.33 -17.66 1.43
CA GLN A 215 -8.02 -17.38 0.17
C GLN A 215 -7.07 -16.83 -0.91
N ILE A 216 -5.90 -16.33 -0.52
CA ILE A 216 -4.88 -15.81 -1.44
C ILE A 216 -3.86 -16.93 -1.70
N LYS A 217 -3.82 -17.40 -2.94
CA LYS A 217 -2.89 -18.47 -3.35
C LYS A 217 -1.69 -17.87 -4.06
N VAL A 218 -0.56 -17.88 -3.39
CA VAL A 218 0.71 -17.38 -3.93
C VAL A 218 1.26 -18.38 -4.93
N ILE A 219 1.60 -17.91 -6.13
CA ILE A 219 2.28 -18.70 -7.17
C ILE A 219 3.79 -18.60 -6.97
N LYS A 220 4.32 -17.37 -6.88
CA LYS A 220 5.74 -17.09 -6.63
C LYS A 220 5.96 -15.66 -6.19
N GLU A 221 7.07 -15.41 -5.52
CA GLU A 221 7.56 -14.06 -5.31
C GLU A 221 8.16 -13.51 -6.61
N VAL A 222 7.90 -12.22 -6.89
CA VAL A 222 8.34 -11.52 -8.12
C VAL A 222 8.91 -10.13 -7.82
N THR A 223 9.39 -9.93 -6.60
CA THR A 223 9.95 -8.65 -6.14
C THR A 223 11.05 -8.14 -7.07
N ASP A 224 11.97 -9.02 -7.46
CA ASP A 224 13.12 -8.71 -8.32
C ASP A 224 12.87 -8.95 -9.81
N ASP A 225 11.66 -9.36 -10.18
CA ASP A 225 11.30 -9.62 -11.57
C ASP A 225 10.70 -8.36 -12.23
N ASP A 226 11.54 -7.63 -12.94
CA ASP A 226 11.16 -6.39 -13.62
C ASP A 226 9.98 -6.55 -14.59
N SER A 227 9.71 -7.76 -15.08
CA SER A 227 8.60 -8.01 -16.02
C SER A 227 7.22 -7.79 -15.40
N PHE A 228 7.12 -7.85 -14.05
CA PHE A 228 5.89 -7.59 -13.30
C PHE A 228 5.77 -6.16 -12.77
N ARG A 229 6.71 -5.26 -13.11
CA ARG A 229 6.56 -3.83 -12.80
C ARG A 229 5.52 -3.20 -13.71
N ASN A 230 4.73 -2.28 -13.16
CA ASN A 230 3.73 -1.53 -13.94
C ASN A 230 4.35 -0.84 -15.18
N ALA A 231 5.59 -0.35 -15.09
CA ALA A 231 6.31 0.24 -16.20
C ALA A 231 6.55 -0.76 -17.36
N SER A 232 6.89 -1.99 -17.03
CA SER A 232 7.09 -3.08 -18.00
C SER A 232 5.76 -3.57 -18.56
N LEU A 233 4.73 -3.69 -17.72
CA LEU A 233 3.37 -4.04 -18.14
C LEU A 233 2.75 -2.96 -19.05
N ALA A 234 3.19 -1.72 -18.93
CA ALA A 234 2.74 -0.62 -19.76
C ALA A 234 3.34 -0.62 -21.16
N GLN A 235 4.46 -1.32 -21.41
CA GLN A 235 5.10 -1.35 -22.72
C GLN A 235 4.14 -1.94 -23.77
N ILE A 236 4.00 -1.24 -24.89
CA ILE A 236 3.28 -1.74 -26.05
C ILE A 236 4.22 -2.75 -26.70
N LYS A 237 3.89 -4.04 -26.64
CA LYS A 237 4.58 -5.06 -27.43
C LYS A 237 4.02 -4.98 -28.85
N GLU A 238 4.89 -4.71 -29.80
CA GLU A 238 4.58 -4.82 -31.23
C GLU A 238 4.15 -6.24 -31.60
#